data_150b2e4df543017ab8da7e2f4a623f30
#
_entry.id   150b2e4df543017ab8da7e2f4a623f30
#
_cell.length_a   1.000
_cell.length_b   1.000
_cell.length_c   1.000
_cell.angle_alpha   90.00
_cell.angle_beta   90.00
_cell.angle_gamma   90.00
#
_symmetry.space_group_name_H-M   'P 1'
#
loop_
_entity.id
_entity.type
_entity.pdbx_description
1 polymer ?
#
loop_
_entity_poly.entity_id
_entity_poly.type
_entity_poly.pdbx_seq_one_letter_code
_entity_poly.pdbx_strand_id
1 'polypeptide(L)'
;MLLLRKGKQVSIRATLSPNDANNRRYTVASSDTDVVRVSGSTLTARGAGECIVTVASESNPEVSVDYRAIVITPVTGVTVTADTKTLFIGTTAQLTATVKPADASITGVKWESTNEKVAVVDEYGVVTGVGRGQATIRATAADGSGQRASVNVTVKQQPESITLSGLSGNIRVGGGVTLKATVLPNTTSDKAVVWSTSDASVATVSANGYVKGVRAGSCTITCQSKTFPEVYAQIDVTVYAPVTSITFNEKKPSVAVGRSIALSWTVKPQDATDSSVSFSTNKPDVVSVSDDGIVTGLKRGECYVYATANDGSGKKATIRVTVTQPVTGVTMKYTSQNVGLNKYTTNTAILEPANADNKKMQWTSQDERIATVSGNGLNPKVTGRAWGTTTIIGTTDDGSYVVTYTINVGSRKDALRITNLWAENNAAKIVVYNASNLTITKFYYTIYLYNAFGEPLVCNTDGRSFSFKGTYNFTLAPGEATRHGQFSFGREYIKPYGVGQVVMRINGYDIEGGEHYDIPANDQPEFTWKATIDDGQG
;
A
#
# COMPACT_ATOMS: atom_id res chain seq x y z
N MET A 1 1.39 -49.12 94.71
CA MET A 1 0.63 -49.22 93.44
C MET A 1 1.30 -50.31 92.61
N LEU A 2 0.52 -51.27 92.11
CA LEU A 2 0.96 -52.35 91.24
C LEU A 2 0.29 -52.12 89.85
N LEU A 3 1.11 -51.87 88.78
CA LEU A 3 0.62 -51.81 87.42
C LEU A 3 0.79 -53.16 86.75
N LEU A 4 -0.25 -53.83 86.38
CA LEU A 4 -0.27 -55.14 85.79
C LEU A 4 -0.79 -55.11 84.38
N ARG A 5 -0.30 -55.93 83.47
CA ARG A 5 -0.84 -56.11 82.15
C ARG A 5 -1.73 -57.34 82.11
N LYS A 6 -2.96 -57.20 81.56
CA LYS A 6 -3.90 -58.32 81.37
C LYS A 6 -3.18 -59.55 80.79
N GLY A 7 -3.40 -60.72 81.43
CA GLY A 7 -2.78 -62.00 81.08
C GLY A 7 -1.41 -62.23 81.64
N LYS A 8 -0.79 -61.25 82.39
CA LYS A 8 0.49 -61.46 83.03
C LYS A 8 0.32 -61.86 84.45
N GLN A 9 1.30 -62.56 84.97
CA GLN A 9 1.42 -63.04 86.36
C GLN A 9 2.58 -62.32 87.07
N VAL A 10 2.40 -62.02 88.34
CA VAL A 10 3.40 -61.41 89.22
C VAL A 10 3.28 -62.09 90.55
N SER A 11 4.44 -62.52 91.13
CA SER A 11 4.48 -63.10 92.47
C SER A 11 4.79 -62.04 93.48
N ILE A 12 4.02 -61.95 94.57
CA ILE A 12 4.27 -61.10 95.71
C ILE A 12 5.17 -61.91 96.67
N ARG A 13 6.18 -61.23 97.15
CA ARG A 13 7.03 -61.71 98.30
C ARG A 13 6.89 -60.72 99.39
N ALA A 14 6.38 -61.22 100.53
CA ALA A 14 6.26 -60.38 101.72
C ALA A 14 7.23 -60.94 102.82
N THR A 15 7.73 -60.01 103.56
CA THR A 15 8.60 -60.33 104.74
C THR A 15 7.86 -59.83 105.97
N LEU A 16 7.59 -60.67 106.93
CA LEU A 16 6.98 -60.31 108.17
C LEU A 16 8.07 -59.98 109.19
N SER A 17 7.86 -58.93 109.95
CA SER A 17 8.73 -58.48 111.04
C SER A 17 7.93 -58.52 112.34
N PRO A 18 8.53 -58.86 113.39
CA PRO A 18 9.96 -59.12 113.57
C PRO A 18 10.44 -60.50 113.04
N ASN A 19 11.71 -60.65 112.71
CA ASN A 19 12.28 -61.86 112.10
C ASN A 19 12.21 -63.11 112.99
N ASP A 20 11.90 -62.99 114.30
CA ASP A 20 11.74 -64.06 115.27
C ASP A 20 10.24 -64.47 115.49
N ALA A 21 9.27 -63.95 114.69
CA ALA A 21 7.87 -64.36 114.74
C ALA A 21 7.76 -65.88 114.46
N ASN A 22 6.95 -66.60 115.33
CA ASN A 22 6.71 -68.03 115.19
C ASN A 22 5.96 -68.48 113.95
N ASN A 23 5.13 -67.64 113.43
CA ASN A 23 4.48 -67.85 112.11
C ASN A 23 4.80 -66.70 111.13
N ARG A 24 5.55 -67.00 110.07
CA ARG A 24 5.92 -66.03 109.07
C ARG A 24 5.18 -66.23 107.72
N ARG A 25 4.07 -66.97 107.82
CA ARG A 25 3.23 -67.14 106.67
C ARG A 25 2.33 -65.90 106.47
N TYR A 26 1.99 -65.61 105.26
CA TYR A 26 1.10 -64.56 104.87
C TYR A 26 0.05 -65.04 103.85
N THR A 27 -1.05 -64.46 103.88
CA THR A 27 -2.09 -64.63 102.88
C THR A 27 -2.14 -63.45 101.96
N VAL A 28 -2.52 -63.67 100.67
CA VAL A 28 -2.72 -62.61 99.75
C VAL A 28 -4.19 -62.71 99.29
N ALA A 29 -4.91 -61.61 99.23
CA ALA A 29 -6.31 -61.53 98.79
C ALA A 29 -6.49 -60.36 97.80
N SER A 30 -7.43 -60.49 96.91
CA SER A 30 -7.86 -59.42 96.00
C SER A 30 -9.26 -59.03 96.37
N SER A 31 -9.54 -57.73 96.35
CA SER A 31 -10.88 -57.18 96.49
C SER A 31 -11.83 -57.43 95.29
N ASP A 32 -11.15 -57.72 94.13
CA ASP A 32 -11.88 -58.06 92.90
C ASP A 32 -11.09 -59.13 92.07
N THR A 33 -11.62 -60.38 92.09
CA THR A 33 -10.99 -61.55 91.44
C THR A 33 -11.18 -61.55 89.91
N ASP A 34 -12.09 -60.72 89.38
CA ASP A 34 -12.21 -60.56 87.94
C ASP A 34 -11.15 -59.59 87.39
N VAL A 35 -10.67 -58.69 88.21
CA VAL A 35 -9.56 -57.83 87.91
C VAL A 35 -8.23 -58.54 88.15
N VAL A 36 -8.00 -59.04 89.45
CA VAL A 36 -6.75 -59.76 89.83
C VAL A 36 -7.14 -61.02 90.57
N ARG A 37 -6.88 -62.17 89.97
CA ARG A 37 -7.00 -63.46 90.64
C ARG A 37 -5.72 -63.77 91.42
N VAL A 38 -5.93 -64.15 92.70
CA VAL A 38 -4.82 -64.57 93.57
C VAL A 38 -4.78 -66.12 93.68
N SER A 39 -3.58 -66.70 93.56
CA SER A 39 -3.35 -68.09 93.82
C SER A 39 -2.06 -68.22 94.57
N GLY A 40 -2.16 -68.48 95.90
CA GLY A 40 -1.02 -68.39 96.79
C GLY A 40 -0.40 -66.97 96.79
N SER A 41 0.87 -66.86 96.48
CA SER A 41 1.54 -65.56 96.29
C SER A 41 1.54 -65.01 94.91
N THR A 42 0.84 -65.68 93.93
CA THR A 42 0.85 -65.29 92.49
C THR A 42 -0.39 -64.52 92.20
N LEU A 43 -0.22 -63.34 91.69
CA LEU A 43 -1.29 -62.48 91.14
C LEU A 43 -1.41 -62.69 89.64
N THR A 44 -2.54 -63.02 89.15
CA THR A 44 -2.86 -63.11 87.69
C THR A 44 -3.80 -61.98 87.30
N ALA A 45 -3.37 -61.10 86.47
CA ALA A 45 -4.18 -60.02 85.88
C ALA A 45 -5.21 -60.58 84.89
N ARG A 46 -6.49 -60.55 85.18
CA ARG A 46 -7.57 -61.13 84.37
C ARG A 46 -8.36 -60.10 83.50
N GLY A 47 -8.83 -59.11 84.19
CA GLY A 47 -9.67 -58.06 83.52
C GLY A 47 -9.05 -56.67 83.76
N ALA A 48 -9.31 -55.73 82.83
CA ALA A 48 -8.91 -54.35 83.06
C ALA A 48 -9.76 -53.73 84.17
N GLY A 49 -9.11 -52.96 85.05
CA GLY A 49 -9.77 -52.34 86.18
C GLY A 49 -8.80 -52.09 87.35
N GLU A 50 -9.33 -51.69 88.45
CA GLU A 50 -8.63 -51.47 89.73
C GLU A 50 -9.13 -52.38 90.78
N CYS A 51 -8.28 -52.90 91.64
CA CYS A 51 -8.61 -53.59 92.82
C CYS A 51 -7.56 -53.36 93.92
N ILE A 52 -7.87 -53.69 95.13
CA ILE A 52 -6.89 -53.72 96.25
C ILE A 52 -6.43 -55.15 96.49
N VAL A 53 -5.15 -55.30 96.49
CA VAL A 53 -4.48 -56.54 96.89
C VAL A 53 -3.93 -56.37 98.28
N THR A 54 -4.61 -57.08 99.21
CA THR A 54 -4.20 -57.09 100.64
C THR A 54 -3.23 -58.26 100.90
N VAL A 55 -2.14 -57.98 101.48
CA VAL A 55 -1.21 -58.95 102.03
C VAL A 55 -1.28 -58.89 103.54
N ALA A 56 -1.78 -59.95 104.19
CA ALA A 56 -1.96 -60.03 105.65
C ALA A 56 -1.20 -61.14 106.27
N SER A 57 -0.78 -61.01 107.50
CA SER A 57 -0.26 -62.07 108.33
C SER A 57 -1.27 -63.19 108.53
N GLU A 58 -0.93 -64.44 108.34
CA GLU A 58 -1.82 -65.59 108.60
C GLU A 58 -2.20 -65.72 110.02
N SER A 59 -1.34 -65.34 111.01
CA SER A 59 -1.57 -65.43 112.41
C SER A 59 -2.23 -64.19 113.03
N ASN A 60 -2.12 -63.03 112.40
CA ASN A 60 -2.76 -61.80 112.82
C ASN A 60 -3.20 -60.98 111.58
N PRO A 61 -4.42 -61.15 111.05
CA PRO A 61 -4.86 -60.49 109.83
C PRO A 61 -4.91 -58.96 109.90
N GLU A 62 -4.93 -58.34 111.09
CA GLU A 62 -4.87 -56.89 111.29
C GLU A 62 -3.50 -56.32 110.83
N VAL A 63 -2.49 -57.14 110.78
CA VAL A 63 -1.14 -56.78 110.26
C VAL A 63 -1.20 -57.03 108.77
N SER A 64 -1.62 -56.05 108.08
CA SER A 64 -1.78 -56.11 106.58
C SER A 64 -1.24 -54.89 105.88
N VAL A 65 -0.98 -55.05 104.59
CA VAL A 65 -0.55 -53.99 103.67
C VAL A 65 -1.42 -54.10 102.38
N ASP A 66 -2.02 -53.01 102.04
CA ASP A 66 -2.84 -52.87 100.83
C ASP A 66 -2.08 -52.29 99.69
N TYR A 67 -2.17 -52.95 98.57
CA TYR A 67 -1.60 -52.51 97.28
C TYR A 67 -2.75 -52.20 96.31
N ARG A 68 -2.85 -50.93 95.82
CA ARG A 68 -3.71 -50.60 94.70
C ARG A 68 -3.13 -51.26 93.46
N ALA A 69 -3.82 -52.21 92.87
CA ALA A 69 -3.47 -52.91 91.63
C ALA A 69 -4.30 -52.38 90.50
N ILE A 70 -3.68 -51.92 89.51
CA ILE A 70 -4.28 -51.44 88.25
C ILE A 70 -3.92 -52.42 87.14
N VAL A 71 -4.92 -53.04 86.52
CA VAL A 71 -4.73 -53.91 85.35
C VAL A 71 -5.12 -53.13 84.12
N ILE A 72 -4.24 -53.06 83.18
CA ILE A 72 -4.49 -52.45 81.87
C ILE A 72 -4.54 -53.54 80.79
N THR A 73 -5.50 -53.36 79.78
CA THR A 73 -5.46 -54.10 78.53
C THR A 73 -4.39 -53.46 77.67
N PRO A 74 -3.27 -54.11 77.35
CA PRO A 74 -2.23 -53.52 76.57
C PRO A 74 -2.58 -53.44 75.12
N VAL A 75 -2.01 -52.47 74.37
CA VAL A 75 -2.07 -52.39 72.94
C VAL A 75 -1.25 -53.53 72.33
N THR A 76 -1.86 -54.29 71.41
CA THR A 76 -1.24 -55.41 70.70
C THR A 76 -0.92 -55.09 69.23
N GLY A 77 -1.44 -53.98 68.75
CA GLY A 77 -1.15 -53.50 67.37
C GLY A 77 -1.63 -52.05 67.16
N VAL A 78 -0.93 -51.35 66.29
CA VAL A 78 -1.26 -50.03 65.82
C VAL A 78 -1.40 -50.11 64.30
N THR A 79 -2.33 -49.40 63.74
CA THR A 79 -2.47 -49.16 62.27
C THR A 79 -2.53 -47.71 62.02
N VAL A 80 -1.98 -47.24 60.89
CA VAL A 80 -2.06 -45.83 60.46
C VAL A 80 -2.63 -45.76 59.06
N THR A 81 -3.62 -44.92 58.89
CA THR A 81 -4.20 -44.54 57.61
C THR A 81 -3.91 -43.09 57.33
N ALA A 82 -3.89 -42.68 56.05
CA ALA A 82 -3.61 -41.32 55.62
C ALA A 82 -4.62 -40.94 54.53
N ASP A 83 -5.14 -39.72 54.55
CA ASP A 83 -6.03 -39.17 53.51
C ASP A 83 -5.24 -39.04 52.21
N THR A 84 -4.01 -38.56 52.30
CA THR A 84 -3.03 -38.56 51.22
C THR A 84 -1.62 -38.85 51.72
N LYS A 85 -0.82 -39.46 50.87
CA LYS A 85 0.60 -39.72 51.14
C LYS A 85 1.53 -38.75 50.41
N THR A 86 0.96 -37.85 49.59
CA THR A 86 1.70 -36.84 48.84
C THR A 86 1.23 -35.46 49.23
N LEU A 87 2.15 -34.67 49.73
CA LEU A 87 1.93 -33.28 50.14
C LEU A 87 2.78 -32.36 49.29
N PHE A 88 2.37 -31.09 49.24
CA PHE A 88 3.26 -30.00 48.83
C PHE A 88 3.80 -29.27 50.05
N ILE A 89 4.92 -28.55 49.89
CA ILE A 89 5.45 -27.69 50.94
C ILE A 89 4.35 -26.72 51.39
N GLY A 90 4.10 -26.63 52.72
CA GLY A 90 3.07 -25.80 53.35
C GLY A 90 1.67 -26.41 53.38
N THR A 91 1.46 -27.58 52.78
CA THR A 91 0.13 -28.26 52.87
C THR A 91 0.11 -29.32 53.97
N THR A 92 -1.07 -29.69 54.44
CA THR A 92 -1.29 -30.65 55.53
C THR A 92 -2.06 -31.88 55.04
N ALA A 93 -1.91 -32.98 55.76
CA ALA A 93 -2.73 -34.18 55.64
C ALA A 93 -3.02 -34.79 57.03
N GLN A 94 -4.19 -35.35 57.20
CA GLN A 94 -4.57 -36.03 58.41
C GLN A 94 -4.10 -37.50 58.36
N LEU A 95 -3.39 -37.91 59.39
CA LEU A 95 -3.14 -39.31 59.72
C LEU A 95 -4.02 -39.77 60.84
N THR A 96 -4.60 -40.94 60.70
CA THR A 96 -5.42 -41.54 61.76
C THR A 96 -4.77 -42.83 62.24
N ALA A 97 -4.47 -42.87 63.52
CA ALA A 97 -3.96 -44.08 64.18
C ALA A 97 -5.10 -44.83 64.84
N THR A 98 -5.15 -46.13 64.65
CA THR A 98 -6.12 -47.00 65.32
C THR A 98 -5.31 -48.10 66.09
N VAL A 99 -5.64 -48.28 67.38
CA VAL A 99 -4.99 -49.30 68.21
C VAL A 99 -5.88 -50.54 68.34
N LYS A 100 -5.25 -51.64 68.49
CA LYS A 100 -5.89 -52.95 68.80
C LYS A 100 -5.37 -53.51 70.10
N PRO A 101 -6.18 -54.18 70.91
CA PRO A 101 -7.61 -54.36 70.72
C PRO A 101 -8.38 -53.04 70.95
N ALA A 102 -9.64 -52.94 70.58
CA ALA A 102 -10.44 -51.74 70.71
C ALA A 102 -10.73 -51.35 72.19
N ASP A 103 -10.68 -52.31 73.10
CA ASP A 103 -10.83 -52.16 74.56
C ASP A 103 -9.48 -51.90 75.25
N ALA A 104 -8.41 -51.52 74.54
CA ALA A 104 -7.16 -51.14 75.12
C ALA A 104 -7.36 -50.00 76.15
N SER A 105 -6.75 -50.11 77.31
CA SER A 105 -6.92 -49.17 78.42
C SER A 105 -6.35 -47.77 78.10
N ILE A 106 -5.36 -47.68 77.25
CA ILE A 106 -4.71 -46.48 76.79
C ILE A 106 -4.70 -46.54 75.25
N THR A 107 -5.51 -45.75 74.61
CA THR A 107 -5.66 -45.75 73.13
C THR A 107 -4.84 -44.65 72.42
N GLY A 108 -4.23 -43.76 73.20
CA GLY A 108 -3.37 -42.69 72.70
C GLY A 108 -2.11 -43.22 71.96
N VAL A 109 -1.67 -42.45 70.99
CA VAL A 109 -0.38 -42.68 70.28
C VAL A 109 0.52 -41.45 70.39
N LYS A 110 1.79 -41.67 70.37
CA LYS A 110 2.77 -40.59 70.17
C LYS A 110 3.25 -40.63 68.77
N TRP A 111 3.12 -39.46 68.08
CA TRP A 111 3.54 -39.26 66.72
C TRP A 111 5.01 -38.77 66.66
N GLU A 112 5.76 -39.26 65.69
CA GLU A 112 7.14 -38.85 65.42
C GLU A 112 7.42 -38.88 63.91
N SER A 113 8.12 -37.88 63.41
CA SER A 113 8.66 -37.86 62.05
C SER A 113 10.15 -38.35 62.09
N THR A 114 10.53 -39.15 61.11
CA THR A 114 11.94 -39.54 60.92
C THR A 114 12.78 -38.43 60.26
N ASN A 115 12.13 -37.43 59.68
CA ASN A 115 12.79 -36.31 59.01
C ASN A 115 11.92 -35.05 59.05
N GLU A 116 12.09 -34.30 60.14
CA GLU A 116 11.32 -33.04 60.34
C GLU A 116 11.67 -31.92 59.33
N LYS A 117 12.85 -32.00 58.68
CA LYS A 117 13.14 -31.07 57.55
C LYS A 117 12.29 -31.32 56.33
N VAL A 118 11.66 -32.50 56.24
CA VAL A 118 10.76 -32.85 55.14
C VAL A 118 9.30 -32.74 55.56
N ALA A 119 8.91 -33.35 56.68
CA ALA A 119 7.57 -33.30 57.21
C ALA A 119 7.55 -33.31 58.72
N VAL A 120 6.76 -32.48 59.36
CA VAL A 120 6.49 -32.49 60.81
C VAL A 120 5.10 -33.08 61.01
N VAL A 121 4.88 -33.65 62.23
CA VAL A 121 3.58 -34.18 62.64
C VAL A 121 3.30 -33.65 64.04
N ASP A 122 2.05 -33.24 64.30
CA ASP A 122 1.61 -32.80 65.60
C ASP A 122 1.02 -33.95 66.44
N GLU A 123 0.62 -33.64 67.66
CA GLU A 123 0.02 -34.61 68.58
C GLU A 123 -1.32 -35.19 68.09
N TYR A 124 -2.01 -34.49 67.16
CA TYR A 124 -3.31 -34.90 66.56
C TYR A 124 -3.12 -35.72 65.28
N GLY A 125 -1.88 -35.92 64.83
CA GLY A 125 -1.59 -36.66 63.62
C GLY A 125 -1.72 -35.84 62.33
N VAL A 126 -1.77 -34.51 62.44
CA VAL A 126 -1.73 -33.63 61.26
C VAL A 126 -0.29 -33.50 60.82
N VAL A 127 -0.01 -33.98 59.59
CA VAL A 127 1.30 -33.91 58.99
C VAL A 127 1.37 -32.64 58.10
N THR A 128 2.40 -31.82 58.32
CA THR A 128 2.69 -30.64 57.51
C THR A 128 3.95 -30.87 56.69
N GLY A 129 3.87 -30.60 55.34
CA GLY A 129 5.04 -30.62 54.47
C GLY A 129 5.93 -29.41 54.71
N VAL A 130 7.21 -29.63 55.06
CA VAL A 130 8.17 -28.56 55.35
C VAL A 130 9.18 -28.39 54.22
N GLY A 131 9.67 -29.47 53.68
CA GLY A 131 10.69 -29.46 52.61
C GLY A 131 10.55 -30.66 51.68
N ARG A 132 11.06 -30.52 50.46
CA ARG A 132 11.02 -31.59 49.46
C ARG A 132 11.75 -32.84 49.93
N GLY A 133 11.10 -33.99 49.81
CA GLY A 133 11.72 -35.27 50.15
C GLY A 133 10.72 -36.32 50.57
N GLN A 134 11.20 -37.31 51.30
CA GLN A 134 10.40 -38.34 51.95
C GLN A 134 10.66 -38.37 53.45
N ALA A 135 9.62 -38.54 54.22
CA ALA A 135 9.67 -38.77 55.65
C ALA A 135 8.77 -39.95 56.02
N THR A 136 9.20 -40.72 57.01
CA THR A 136 8.35 -41.77 57.61
C THR A 136 7.77 -41.22 58.90
N ILE A 137 6.40 -41.14 58.93
CA ILE A 137 5.66 -40.75 60.12
C ILE A 137 5.30 -42.01 60.90
N ARG A 138 5.60 -42.01 62.17
CA ARG A 138 5.47 -43.16 63.08
C ARG A 138 4.48 -42.82 64.20
N ALA A 139 3.52 -43.72 64.43
CA ALA A 139 2.63 -43.70 65.58
C ALA A 139 3.07 -44.82 66.55
N THR A 140 3.42 -44.48 67.75
CA THR A 140 3.82 -45.44 68.81
C THR A 140 2.78 -45.42 69.91
N ALA A 141 2.27 -46.57 70.35
CA ALA A 141 1.30 -46.66 71.44
C ALA A 141 1.84 -46.03 72.77
N ALA A 142 0.99 -45.20 73.37
CA ALA A 142 1.37 -44.47 74.63
C ALA A 142 1.35 -45.34 75.89
N ASP A 143 0.86 -46.59 75.79
CA ASP A 143 0.77 -47.55 76.90
C ASP A 143 2.13 -48.22 77.29
N GLY A 144 3.19 -47.86 76.58
CA GLY A 144 4.50 -48.48 76.79
C GLY A 144 4.62 -49.89 76.21
N SER A 145 3.67 -50.39 75.42
CA SER A 145 3.73 -51.72 74.76
C SER A 145 4.80 -51.79 73.69
N GLY A 146 5.22 -50.62 73.15
CA GLY A 146 6.19 -50.55 72.06
C GLY A 146 5.57 -50.84 70.68
N GLN A 147 4.26 -51.06 70.63
CA GLN A 147 3.53 -51.27 69.37
C GLN A 147 3.53 -49.98 68.55
N ARG A 148 3.79 -50.12 67.27
CA ARG A 148 3.95 -48.97 66.34
C ARG A 148 3.52 -49.29 64.95
N ALA A 149 3.10 -48.27 64.20
CA ALA A 149 2.87 -48.32 62.76
C ALA A 149 3.54 -47.09 62.12
N SER A 150 3.74 -47.18 60.83
CA SER A 150 4.39 -46.11 60.07
C SER A 150 3.75 -45.94 58.71
N VAL A 151 3.77 -44.71 58.22
CA VAL A 151 3.39 -44.35 56.86
C VAL A 151 4.49 -43.48 56.25
N ASN A 152 4.84 -43.74 54.97
CA ASN A 152 5.73 -42.88 54.22
C ASN A 152 4.95 -41.75 53.59
N VAL A 153 5.43 -40.51 53.78
CA VAL A 153 4.88 -39.29 53.16
C VAL A 153 5.91 -38.73 52.21
N THR A 154 5.49 -38.32 51.05
CA THR A 154 6.32 -37.63 50.06
C THR A 154 5.92 -36.19 49.99
N VAL A 155 6.85 -35.26 50.21
CA VAL A 155 6.64 -33.82 50.08
C VAL A 155 7.27 -33.34 48.79
N LYS A 156 6.47 -32.69 47.93
CA LYS A 156 6.85 -32.13 46.63
C LYS A 156 6.96 -30.61 46.73
N GLN A 157 7.87 -30.02 45.94
CA GLN A 157 7.93 -28.58 45.72
C GLN A 157 6.93 -28.23 44.61
N GLN A 158 6.01 -27.32 44.87
CA GLN A 158 5.14 -26.76 43.88
C GLN A 158 5.87 -25.70 43.04
N PRO A 159 5.40 -25.42 41.79
CA PRO A 159 5.90 -24.29 41.05
C PRO A 159 5.44 -22.98 41.70
N GLU A 160 6.32 -21.96 41.69
CA GLU A 160 6.06 -20.64 42.28
C GLU A 160 5.92 -19.56 41.18
N SER A 161 6.66 -19.72 40.10
CA SER A 161 6.62 -18.81 38.94
C SER A 161 7.04 -19.49 37.65
N ILE A 162 6.70 -18.86 36.54
CA ILE A 162 7.15 -19.23 35.19
C ILE A 162 7.80 -18.01 34.56
N THR A 163 8.94 -18.21 33.90
CA THR A 163 9.57 -17.16 33.09
C THR A 163 9.57 -17.59 31.61
N LEU A 164 9.34 -16.62 30.71
CA LEU A 164 9.34 -16.85 29.27
C LEU A 164 10.54 -16.17 28.62
N SER A 165 11.12 -16.84 27.63
CA SER A 165 12.22 -16.32 26.82
C SER A 165 12.13 -16.85 25.38
N GLY A 166 12.96 -16.27 24.48
CA GLY A 166 13.04 -16.74 23.09
C GLY A 166 12.36 -15.81 22.07
N LEU A 167 11.59 -14.80 22.51
CA LEU A 167 11.09 -13.77 21.61
C LEU A 167 12.17 -12.70 21.42
N SER A 168 12.59 -12.48 20.17
CA SER A 168 13.63 -11.50 19.82
C SER A 168 13.13 -10.40 18.88
N GLY A 169 11.82 -10.13 18.86
CA GLY A 169 11.19 -9.11 18.02
C GLY A 169 9.86 -9.58 17.44
N ASN A 170 9.37 -8.85 16.45
CA ASN A 170 8.10 -9.15 15.81
C ASN A 170 8.18 -10.42 14.95
N ILE A 171 7.09 -11.16 14.88
CA ILE A 171 6.97 -12.38 14.07
C ILE A 171 6.36 -12.00 12.71
N ARG A 172 7.00 -12.44 11.63
CA ARG A 172 6.45 -12.29 10.29
C ARG A 172 5.25 -13.23 10.10
N VAL A 173 4.21 -12.78 9.37
CA VAL A 173 3.12 -13.68 8.91
C VAL A 173 3.70 -14.89 8.19
N GLY A 174 3.27 -16.10 8.60
CA GLY A 174 3.79 -17.39 8.14
C GLY A 174 5.09 -17.84 8.78
N GLY A 175 5.80 -16.96 9.49
CA GLY A 175 6.98 -17.29 10.30
C GLY A 175 6.61 -17.71 11.72
N GLY A 176 7.60 -18.03 12.53
CA GLY A 176 7.38 -18.38 13.94
C GLY A 176 8.66 -18.41 14.77
N VAL A 177 8.45 -18.50 16.06
CA VAL A 177 9.51 -18.57 17.07
C VAL A 177 9.11 -19.57 18.15
N THR A 178 10.08 -20.25 18.75
CA THR A 178 9.81 -21.12 19.90
C THR A 178 10.09 -20.36 21.18
N LEU A 179 9.05 -20.14 21.99
CA LEU A 179 9.18 -19.64 23.35
C LEU A 179 9.66 -20.77 24.27
N LYS A 180 10.50 -20.42 25.20
CA LYS A 180 10.99 -21.33 26.26
C LYS A 180 10.40 -20.90 27.59
N ALA A 181 9.66 -21.82 28.23
CA ALA A 181 9.20 -21.66 29.59
C ALA A 181 10.20 -22.25 30.57
N THR A 182 10.52 -21.53 31.61
CA THR A 182 11.30 -22.03 32.76
C THR A 182 10.43 -21.94 34.00
N VAL A 183 10.11 -23.11 34.60
CA VAL A 183 9.29 -23.20 35.80
C VAL A 183 10.23 -23.15 37.00
N LEU A 184 9.97 -22.24 37.92
CA LEU A 184 10.76 -22.02 39.13
C LEU A 184 9.96 -22.35 40.41
N PRO A 185 10.64 -22.76 41.47
CA PRO A 185 12.07 -23.01 41.55
C PRO A 185 12.49 -24.24 40.72
N ASN A 186 13.76 -24.30 40.30
CA ASN A 186 14.28 -25.43 39.50
C ASN A 186 14.11 -26.81 40.17
N THR A 187 13.91 -26.81 41.48
CA THR A 187 13.67 -27.99 42.33
C THR A 187 12.23 -28.51 42.24
N THR A 188 11.29 -27.75 41.62
CA THR A 188 9.91 -28.24 41.48
C THR A 188 9.84 -29.57 40.75
N SER A 189 8.98 -30.43 41.26
CA SER A 189 8.73 -31.75 40.68
C SER A 189 7.74 -31.71 39.51
N ASP A 190 6.91 -30.69 39.45
CA ASP A 190 5.89 -30.50 38.42
C ASP A 190 6.28 -29.32 37.52
N LYS A 191 6.76 -29.67 36.32
CA LYS A 191 7.16 -28.73 35.28
C LYS A 191 6.22 -28.72 34.06
N ALA A 192 5.13 -29.45 34.15
CA ALA A 192 4.15 -29.54 33.05
C ALA A 192 3.45 -28.19 32.85
N VAL A 193 3.50 -27.68 31.63
CA VAL A 193 2.83 -26.42 31.25
C VAL A 193 1.86 -26.62 30.10
N VAL A 194 0.88 -25.73 29.99
CA VAL A 194 -0.01 -25.59 28.87
C VAL A 194 0.12 -24.18 28.29
N TRP A 195 0.01 -24.08 26.95
CA TRP A 195 0.12 -22.86 26.23
C TRP A 195 -1.21 -22.46 25.63
N SER A 196 -1.48 -21.17 25.61
CA SER A 196 -2.67 -20.60 24.97
C SER A 196 -2.34 -19.24 24.36
N THR A 197 -3.20 -18.78 23.46
CA THR A 197 -3.15 -17.45 22.85
C THR A 197 -4.45 -16.74 23.09
N SER A 198 -4.38 -15.41 23.26
CA SER A 198 -5.57 -14.57 23.36
C SER A 198 -6.32 -14.42 22.02
N ASP A 199 -5.58 -14.58 20.87
CA ASP A 199 -6.18 -14.50 19.53
C ASP A 199 -5.44 -15.47 18.58
N ALA A 200 -6.06 -16.60 18.29
CA ALA A 200 -5.54 -17.59 17.36
C ALA A 200 -5.59 -17.13 15.89
N SER A 201 -6.34 -16.10 15.58
CA SER A 201 -6.36 -15.51 14.22
C SER A 201 -5.12 -14.65 13.95
N VAL A 202 -4.47 -14.15 15.00
CA VAL A 202 -3.21 -13.38 14.92
C VAL A 202 -2.01 -14.31 15.02
N ALA A 203 -1.95 -15.14 16.08
CA ALA A 203 -0.90 -16.14 16.23
C ALA A 203 -1.42 -17.39 16.95
N THR A 204 -0.94 -18.54 16.52
CA THR A 204 -1.18 -19.82 17.20
C THR A 204 0.04 -20.23 18.00
N VAL A 205 -0.20 -20.99 19.09
CA VAL A 205 0.89 -21.58 19.88
C VAL A 205 0.68 -23.10 20.02
N SER A 206 1.74 -23.86 19.86
CA SER A 206 1.72 -25.32 20.02
C SER A 206 2.06 -25.75 21.44
N ALA A 207 1.85 -27.00 21.78
CA ALA A 207 2.12 -27.56 23.11
C ALA A 207 3.61 -27.45 23.54
N ASN A 208 4.53 -27.32 22.61
CA ASN A 208 5.96 -27.14 22.87
C ASN A 208 6.42 -25.67 22.84
N GLY A 209 5.49 -24.72 22.85
CA GLY A 209 5.77 -23.28 22.86
C GLY A 209 6.15 -22.68 21.50
N TYR A 210 5.97 -23.40 20.38
CA TYR A 210 6.16 -22.80 19.05
C TYR A 210 5.00 -21.89 18.70
N VAL A 211 5.28 -20.59 18.57
CA VAL A 211 4.35 -19.54 18.17
C VAL A 211 4.49 -19.29 16.69
N LYS A 212 3.38 -19.39 15.94
CA LYS A 212 3.32 -19.14 14.49
C LYS A 212 2.44 -17.94 14.21
N GLY A 213 2.97 -16.93 13.49
CA GLY A 213 2.21 -15.78 13.02
C GLY A 213 1.24 -16.18 11.89
N VAL A 214 -0.03 -15.82 12.05
CA VAL A 214 -1.11 -16.14 11.11
C VAL A 214 -1.53 -14.88 10.33
N ARG A 215 -1.78 -13.77 11.01
CA ARG A 215 -2.22 -12.50 10.46
C ARG A 215 -1.58 -11.35 11.22
N ALA A 216 -1.40 -10.21 10.56
CA ALA A 216 -0.89 -8.99 11.21
C ALA A 216 -1.79 -8.56 12.38
N GLY A 217 -1.19 -8.19 13.50
CA GLY A 217 -1.86 -7.80 14.74
C GLY A 217 -1.02 -8.11 15.96
N SER A 218 -1.60 -7.94 17.15
CA SER A 218 -0.97 -8.25 18.42
C SER A 218 -1.86 -9.20 19.21
N CYS A 219 -1.24 -10.14 19.90
CA CYS A 219 -1.91 -11.05 20.82
C CYS A 219 -0.98 -11.38 21.99
N THR A 220 -1.55 -11.88 23.08
CA THR A 220 -0.80 -12.33 24.27
C THR A 220 -0.73 -13.86 24.26
N ILE A 221 0.47 -14.41 24.38
CA ILE A 221 0.71 -15.82 24.60
C ILE A 221 0.85 -16.07 26.10
N THR A 222 0.04 -17.00 26.62
CA THR A 222 0.05 -17.41 28.01
C THR A 222 0.64 -18.81 28.14
N CYS A 223 1.57 -18.97 29.06
CA CYS A 223 2.08 -20.25 29.51
C CYS A 223 1.69 -20.45 30.96
N GLN A 224 0.97 -21.51 31.29
CA GLN A 224 0.37 -21.76 32.60
C GLN A 224 0.79 -23.14 33.10
N SER A 225 1.02 -23.29 34.40
CA SER A 225 1.22 -24.61 35.01
C SER A 225 -0.02 -25.47 34.83
N LYS A 226 0.16 -26.73 34.43
CA LYS A 226 -0.95 -27.65 34.23
C LYS A 226 -1.68 -27.99 35.53
N THR A 227 -0.97 -28.08 36.64
CA THR A 227 -1.49 -28.50 37.95
C THR A 227 -1.83 -27.30 38.83
N PHE A 228 -1.16 -26.14 38.63
CA PHE A 228 -1.29 -24.93 39.44
C PHE A 228 -1.63 -23.76 38.51
N PRO A 229 -2.88 -23.61 38.06
CA PRO A 229 -3.27 -22.61 37.05
C PRO A 229 -3.01 -21.15 37.47
N GLU A 230 -2.91 -20.87 38.77
CA GLU A 230 -2.54 -19.57 39.29
C GLU A 230 -1.08 -19.17 38.99
N VAL A 231 -0.25 -20.17 38.63
CA VAL A 231 1.15 -19.95 38.26
C VAL A 231 1.25 -19.91 36.73
N TYR A 232 1.36 -18.71 36.19
CA TYR A 232 1.43 -18.46 34.77
C TYR A 232 2.40 -17.32 34.44
N ALA A 233 2.74 -17.20 33.15
CA ALA A 233 3.45 -16.08 32.58
C ALA A 233 2.85 -15.74 31.22
N GLN A 234 2.96 -14.47 30.85
CA GLN A 234 2.43 -13.91 29.60
C GLN A 234 3.51 -13.14 28.87
N ILE A 235 3.39 -13.13 27.53
CA ILE A 235 4.25 -12.35 26.66
C ILE A 235 3.42 -11.85 25.48
N ASP A 236 3.55 -10.55 25.17
CA ASP A 236 2.89 -9.98 24.02
C ASP A 236 3.69 -10.25 22.76
N VAL A 237 2.99 -10.67 21.73
CA VAL A 237 3.52 -11.01 20.42
C VAL A 237 2.87 -10.11 19.39
N THR A 238 3.69 -9.40 18.61
CA THR A 238 3.25 -8.65 17.44
C THR A 238 3.61 -9.42 16.19
N VAL A 239 2.62 -9.63 15.34
CA VAL A 239 2.78 -10.25 14.02
C VAL A 239 2.67 -9.16 12.97
N TYR A 240 3.61 -9.12 12.03
CA TYR A 240 3.61 -8.16 10.93
C TYR A 240 3.53 -8.85 9.57
N ALA A 241 2.83 -8.23 8.63
CA ALA A 241 2.73 -8.64 7.23
C ALA A 241 3.58 -7.69 6.38
N PRO A 242 4.73 -8.12 5.87
CA PRO A 242 5.55 -7.28 5.01
C PRO A 242 4.95 -7.14 3.61
N VAL A 243 5.26 -6.05 2.93
CA VAL A 243 4.94 -5.87 1.51
C VAL A 243 5.62 -6.97 0.69
N THR A 244 4.85 -7.64 -0.16
CA THR A 244 5.34 -8.70 -1.07
C THR A 244 5.49 -8.21 -2.50
N SER A 245 4.65 -7.25 -2.93
CA SER A 245 4.76 -6.60 -4.24
C SER A 245 4.07 -5.24 -4.26
N ILE A 246 4.55 -4.37 -5.13
CA ILE A 246 3.93 -3.10 -5.52
C ILE A 246 3.70 -3.17 -7.03
N THR A 247 2.59 -2.65 -7.52
CA THR A 247 2.26 -2.64 -8.95
C THR A 247 1.58 -1.32 -9.28
N PHE A 248 2.09 -0.60 -10.28
CA PHE A 248 1.38 0.54 -10.86
C PHE A 248 0.19 0.07 -11.69
N ASN A 249 -0.91 0.80 -11.64
CA ASN A 249 -2.13 0.45 -12.37
C ASN A 249 -2.07 0.96 -13.83
N GLU A 250 -1.32 2.03 -14.09
CA GLU A 250 -1.08 2.57 -15.42
C GLU A 250 -0.04 1.72 -16.17
N LYS A 251 -0.17 1.64 -17.51
CA LYS A 251 0.79 0.90 -18.35
C LYS A 251 1.86 1.80 -18.98
N LYS A 252 1.46 2.95 -19.49
CA LYS A 252 2.33 3.90 -20.21
C LYS A 252 1.82 5.32 -19.99
N PRO A 253 1.95 5.89 -18.80
CA PRO A 253 1.50 7.24 -18.53
C PRO A 253 2.30 8.26 -19.36
N SER A 254 1.58 9.28 -19.83
CA SER A 254 2.16 10.42 -20.52
C SER A 254 1.66 11.70 -19.88
N VAL A 255 2.53 12.68 -19.75
CA VAL A 255 2.23 14.00 -19.19
C VAL A 255 2.86 15.07 -20.05
N ALA A 256 2.17 16.17 -20.28
CA ALA A 256 2.76 17.30 -20.99
C ALA A 256 3.67 18.13 -20.07
N VAL A 257 4.68 18.78 -20.63
CA VAL A 257 5.51 19.75 -19.91
C VAL A 257 4.62 20.80 -19.24
N GLY A 258 4.85 21.07 -17.95
CA GLY A 258 4.07 21.99 -17.12
C GLY A 258 2.72 21.45 -16.64
N ARG A 259 2.39 20.18 -16.91
CA ARG A 259 1.19 19.49 -16.42
C ARG A 259 1.55 18.37 -15.46
N SER A 260 0.57 17.95 -14.68
CA SER A 260 0.73 16.87 -13.70
C SER A 260 -0.30 15.76 -13.92
N ILE A 261 0.09 14.55 -13.58
CA ILE A 261 -0.78 13.36 -13.53
C ILE A 261 -0.56 12.67 -12.19
N ALA A 262 -1.61 12.07 -11.64
CA ALA A 262 -1.51 11.21 -10.47
C ALA A 262 -1.29 9.77 -10.94
N LEU A 263 -0.27 9.11 -10.40
CA LEU A 263 -0.08 7.67 -10.54
C LEU A 263 -0.90 6.96 -9.46
N SER A 264 -1.42 5.80 -9.79
CA SER A 264 -2.08 4.90 -8.86
C SER A 264 -1.33 3.58 -8.77
N TRP A 265 -1.38 2.95 -7.58
CA TRP A 265 -0.65 1.71 -7.34
C TRP A 265 -1.42 0.79 -6.40
N THR A 266 -1.04 -0.46 -6.42
CA THR A 266 -1.57 -1.49 -5.54
C THR A 266 -0.42 -2.15 -4.79
N VAL A 267 -0.55 -2.26 -3.46
CA VAL A 267 0.38 -2.97 -2.57
C VAL A 267 -0.22 -4.32 -2.20
N LYS A 268 0.58 -5.37 -2.20
CA LYS A 268 0.19 -6.70 -1.71
C LYS A 268 1.13 -7.16 -0.60
N PRO A 269 0.64 -7.90 0.40
CA PRO A 269 -0.77 -8.22 0.62
C PRO A 269 -1.56 -6.94 0.99
N GLN A 270 -2.88 -6.98 0.87
CA GLN A 270 -3.73 -5.81 1.14
C GLN A 270 -3.73 -5.41 2.62
N ASP A 271 -3.45 -6.37 3.50
CA ASP A 271 -3.30 -6.23 4.94
C ASP A 271 -1.82 -6.08 5.37
N ALA A 272 -0.95 -5.60 4.49
CA ALA A 272 0.43 -5.25 4.86
C ALA A 272 0.42 -4.30 6.05
N THR A 273 1.27 -4.56 7.04
CA THR A 273 1.33 -3.77 8.29
C THR A 273 1.69 -2.31 8.02
N ASP A 274 2.61 -2.08 7.09
CA ASP A 274 2.91 -0.77 6.54
C ASP A 274 2.84 -0.90 5.01
N SER A 275 1.80 -0.33 4.41
CA SER A 275 1.58 -0.30 2.97
C SER A 275 2.06 0.99 2.32
N SER A 276 2.70 1.88 3.08
CA SER A 276 3.21 3.15 2.58
C SER A 276 4.37 2.94 1.61
N VAL A 277 4.47 3.83 0.63
CA VAL A 277 5.53 3.83 -0.37
C VAL A 277 6.14 5.22 -0.50
N SER A 278 7.41 5.27 -0.85
CA SER A 278 8.12 6.49 -1.24
C SER A 278 8.41 6.48 -2.73
N PHE A 279 8.38 7.67 -3.35
CA PHE A 279 8.60 7.82 -4.77
C PHE A 279 9.96 8.45 -5.08
N SER A 280 10.51 8.06 -6.23
CA SER A 280 11.72 8.66 -6.79
C SER A 280 11.74 8.53 -8.30
N THR A 281 12.63 9.26 -8.96
CA THR A 281 12.84 9.17 -10.41
C THR A 281 14.33 9.05 -10.73
N ASN A 282 14.62 8.41 -11.87
CA ASN A 282 16.00 8.36 -12.38
C ASN A 282 16.42 9.63 -13.15
N LYS A 283 15.43 10.52 -13.46
CA LYS A 283 15.70 11.78 -14.17
C LYS A 283 14.88 12.93 -13.57
N PRO A 284 15.35 13.55 -12.48
CA PRO A 284 14.65 14.64 -11.81
C PRO A 284 14.58 15.93 -12.66
N ASP A 285 15.37 16.06 -13.71
CA ASP A 285 15.28 17.15 -14.69
C ASP A 285 14.17 16.96 -15.72
N VAL A 286 13.64 15.73 -15.89
CA VAL A 286 12.55 15.38 -16.82
C VAL A 286 11.22 15.42 -16.12
N VAL A 287 11.12 14.84 -14.92
CA VAL A 287 9.93 14.87 -14.07
C VAL A 287 10.28 15.11 -12.62
N SER A 288 9.40 15.79 -11.88
CA SER A 288 9.33 15.70 -10.42
C SER A 288 8.22 14.72 -10.04
N VAL A 289 8.39 14.03 -8.91
CA VAL A 289 7.37 13.17 -8.32
C VAL A 289 7.22 13.52 -6.85
N SER A 290 5.98 13.72 -6.39
CA SER A 290 5.66 13.99 -4.98
C SER A 290 5.47 12.69 -4.20
N ASP A 291 5.41 12.81 -2.86
CA ASP A 291 5.14 11.68 -1.96
C ASP A 291 3.74 11.07 -2.17
N ASP A 292 2.81 11.82 -2.77
CA ASP A 292 1.47 11.36 -3.16
C ASP A 292 1.42 10.72 -4.55
N GLY A 293 2.58 10.50 -5.19
CA GLY A 293 2.67 9.90 -6.52
C GLY A 293 2.22 10.82 -7.66
N ILE A 294 2.17 12.15 -7.44
CA ILE A 294 1.86 13.13 -8.49
C ILE A 294 3.14 13.39 -9.28
N VAL A 295 3.10 13.08 -10.58
CA VAL A 295 4.20 13.29 -11.51
C VAL A 295 3.95 14.56 -12.31
N THR A 296 4.89 15.49 -12.27
CA THR A 296 4.86 16.75 -13.04
C THR A 296 5.93 16.71 -14.13
N GLY A 297 5.53 16.96 -15.39
CA GLY A 297 6.45 17.03 -16.51
C GLY A 297 7.24 18.34 -16.50
N LEU A 298 8.55 18.26 -16.41
CA LEU A 298 9.47 19.41 -16.39
C LEU A 298 10.12 19.67 -17.75
N LYS A 299 10.52 18.60 -18.43
CA LYS A 299 11.20 18.66 -19.72
C LYS A 299 10.83 17.46 -20.57
N ARG A 300 10.69 17.68 -21.88
CA ARG A 300 10.41 16.60 -22.84
C ARG A 300 11.41 15.47 -22.72
N GLY A 301 10.92 14.23 -22.64
CA GLY A 301 11.78 13.06 -22.54
C GLY A 301 11.07 11.85 -21.98
N GLU A 302 11.85 10.82 -21.68
CA GLU A 302 11.38 9.61 -21.00
C GLU A 302 12.19 9.39 -19.72
N CYS A 303 11.52 8.94 -18.69
CA CYS A 303 12.13 8.59 -17.41
C CYS A 303 11.44 7.37 -16.79
N TYR A 304 12.05 6.86 -15.72
CA TYR A 304 11.45 5.87 -14.85
C TYR A 304 11.09 6.51 -13.50
N VAL A 305 9.88 6.25 -13.04
CA VAL A 305 9.42 6.55 -11.69
C VAL A 305 9.37 5.25 -10.91
N TYR A 306 9.79 5.31 -9.67
CA TYR A 306 9.91 4.19 -8.75
C TYR A 306 9.01 4.40 -7.55
N ALA A 307 8.30 3.36 -7.13
CA ALA A 307 7.63 3.28 -5.85
C ALA A 307 8.32 2.23 -4.99
N THR A 308 8.83 2.59 -3.81
CA THR A 308 9.58 1.70 -2.90
C THR A 308 8.80 1.57 -1.58
N ALA A 309 8.60 0.35 -1.10
CA ALA A 309 7.95 0.11 0.18
C ALA A 309 8.78 0.65 1.36
N ASN A 310 8.12 1.29 2.32
CA ASN A 310 8.77 1.87 3.51
C ASN A 310 8.90 0.87 4.67
N ASP A 311 8.27 -0.32 4.57
CA ASP A 311 8.28 -1.37 5.58
C ASP A 311 9.62 -2.12 5.72
N GLY A 312 10.65 -1.73 4.98
CA GLY A 312 11.95 -2.40 4.98
C GLY A 312 12.02 -3.70 4.16
N SER A 313 10.94 -4.10 3.48
CA SER A 313 10.92 -5.30 2.62
C SER A 313 11.80 -5.18 1.38
N GLY A 314 12.19 -3.94 1.01
CA GLY A 314 12.95 -3.64 -0.19
C GLY A 314 12.16 -3.82 -1.49
N LYS A 315 10.82 -3.97 -1.42
CA LYS A 315 9.98 -4.11 -2.61
C LYS A 315 9.87 -2.80 -3.35
N LYS A 316 9.97 -2.90 -4.68
CA LYS A 316 10.01 -1.75 -5.58
C LYS A 316 9.21 -2.04 -6.84
N ALA A 317 8.42 -1.06 -7.28
CA ALA A 317 7.79 -1.03 -8.60
C ALA A 317 8.44 0.02 -9.48
N THR A 318 8.37 -0.15 -10.79
CA THR A 318 8.95 0.76 -11.78
C THR A 318 7.94 1.00 -12.89
N ILE A 319 7.76 2.27 -13.27
CA ILE A 319 6.93 2.65 -14.41
C ILE A 319 7.69 3.64 -15.30
N ARG A 320 7.56 3.47 -16.62
CA ARG A 320 8.10 4.41 -17.59
C ARG A 320 7.07 5.52 -17.83
N VAL A 321 7.50 6.77 -17.68
CA VAL A 321 6.71 7.98 -17.94
C VAL A 321 7.29 8.69 -19.15
N THR A 322 6.41 9.11 -20.06
CA THR A 322 6.77 9.93 -21.22
C THR A 322 6.31 11.37 -20.98
N VAL A 323 7.22 12.31 -21.10
CA VAL A 323 6.90 13.74 -21.05
C VAL A 323 6.85 14.28 -22.46
N THR A 324 5.68 14.77 -22.87
CA THR A 324 5.44 15.36 -24.18
C THR A 324 5.58 16.87 -24.14
N GLN A 325 6.00 17.44 -25.26
CA GLN A 325 6.06 18.89 -25.44
C GLN A 325 4.87 19.34 -26.27
N PRO A 326 3.88 19.99 -25.67
CA PRO A 326 2.75 20.53 -26.41
C PRO A 326 3.14 21.76 -27.22
N VAL A 327 2.33 22.09 -28.22
CA VAL A 327 2.39 23.40 -28.90
C VAL A 327 1.89 24.47 -27.91
N THR A 328 2.62 25.59 -27.86
CA THR A 328 2.26 26.76 -27.04
C THR A 328 1.98 28.02 -27.89
N GLY A 329 2.25 27.94 -29.20
CA GLY A 329 2.00 29.01 -30.15
C GLY A 329 2.24 28.56 -31.59
N VAL A 330 1.69 29.32 -32.53
CA VAL A 330 1.92 29.14 -33.98
C VAL A 330 1.96 30.50 -34.66
N THR A 331 2.91 30.67 -35.56
CA THR A 331 3.04 31.86 -36.41
C THR A 331 3.26 31.43 -37.85
N MET A 332 3.02 32.35 -38.81
CA MET A 332 3.33 32.10 -40.21
C MET A 332 4.63 32.80 -40.60
N LYS A 333 5.43 32.14 -41.44
CA LYS A 333 6.64 32.73 -42.00
C LYS A 333 6.31 34.00 -42.82
N TYR A 334 5.23 33.98 -43.56
CA TYR A 334 4.73 35.14 -44.33
C TYR A 334 3.27 35.41 -43.96
N THR A 335 2.94 36.67 -43.69
CA THR A 335 1.57 37.12 -43.38
C THR A 335 0.70 37.23 -44.60
N SER A 336 1.31 37.37 -45.80
CA SER A 336 0.61 37.37 -47.08
C SER A 336 1.51 36.78 -48.18
N GLN A 337 0.89 36.21 -49.21
CA GLN A 337 1.59 35.70 -50.41
C GLN A 337 0.74 35.91 -51.66
N ASN A 338 1.43 36.07 -52.79
CA ASN A 338 0.83 36.11 -54.09
C ASN A 338 0.94 34.74 -54.78
N VAL A 339 -0.08 34.32 -55.47
CA VAL A 339 -0.08 33.08 -56.26
C VAL A 339 -0.76 33.34 -57.59
N GLY A 340 -0.21 32.84 -58.66
CA GLY A 340 -0.84 32.94 -60.01
C GLY A 340 -2.08 32.06 -60.12
N LEU A 341 -2.96 32.43 -61.02
CA LEU A 341 -4.12 31.61 -61.34
C LEU A 341 -3.70 30.21 -61.79
N ASN A 342 -4.30 29.15 -61.22
CA ASN A 342 -3.97 27.74 -61.43
C ASN A 342 -2.48 27.37 -61.09
N LYS A 343 -1.77 28.23 -60.39
CA LYS A 343 -0.48 27.96 -59.78
C LYS A 343 -0.62 27.71 -58.30
N TYR A 344 0.41 27.20 -57.69
CA TYR A 344 0.43 27.00 -56.22
C TYR A 344 1.60 27.74 -55.58
N THR A 345 1.45 28.03 -54.31
CA THR A 345 2.49 28.50 -53.42
C THR A 345 2.44 27.69 -52.14
N THR A 346 3.52 27.74 -51.35
CA THR A 346 3.59 27.14 -50.01
C THR A 346 4.02 28.20 -49.00
N ASN A 347 3.46 28.17 -47.85
CA ASN A 347 3.93 28.95 -46.69
C ASN A 347 4.41 27.98 -45.62
N THR A 348 5.05 28.47 -44.54
CA THR A 348 5.50 27.66 -43.43
C THR A 348 4.91 28.16 -42.15
N ALA A 349 4.19 27.29 -41.42
CA ALA A 349 3.82 27.54 -40.06
C ALA A 349 5.02 27.24 -39.13
N ILE A 350 5.28 28.12 -38.20
CA ILE A 350 6.35 28.02 -37.20
C ILE A 350 5.68 27.76 -35.86
N LEU A 351 5.92 26.57 -35.32
CA LEU A 351 5.39 26.21 -34.00
C LEU A 351 6.33 26.65 -32.88
N GLU A 352 5.76 27.03 -31.78
CA GLU A 352 6.42 27.28 -30.51
C GLU A 352 5.97 26.27 -29.45
N PRO A 353 6.93 25.61 -28.79
CA PRO A 353 8.34 25.55 -29.09
C PRO A 353 8.62 24.69 -30.34
N ALA A 354 9.71 24.93 -31.02
CA ALA A 354 10.07 24.22 -32.27
C ALA A 354 10.20 22.68 -32.14
N ASN A 355 10.40 22.18 -30.89
CA ASN A 355 10.48 20.76 -30.55
C ASN A 355 9.15 20.15 -30.09
N ALA A 356 8.02 20.83 -30.33
CA ALA A 356 6.69 20.27 -30.07
C ALA A 356 6.51 18.88 -30.73
N ASP A 357 5.86 17.95 -30.01
CA ASP A 357 5.73 16.56 -30.46
C ASP A 357 4.70 16.40 -31.58
N ASN A 358 3.59 17.11 -31.48
CA ASN A 358 2.56 17.12 -32.53
C ASN A 358 2.76 18.31 -33.45
N LYS A 359 3.15 18.04 -34.71
CA LYS A 359 3.35 19.05 -35.76
C LYS A 359 2.27 19.02 -36.82
N LYS A 360 1.17 18.34 -36.55
CA LYS A 360 0.03 18.29 -37.47
C LYS A 360 -0.77 19.58 -37.36
N MET A 361 -1.22 20.04 -38.52
CA MET A 361 -2.12 21.19 -38.65
C MET A 361 -3.24 20.87 -39.66
N GLN A 362 -4.39 21.40 -39.39
CA GLN A 362 -5.53 21.40 -40.33
C GLN A 362 -5.59 22.76 -41.00
N TRP A 363 -5.79 22.74 -42.31
CA TRP A 363 -5.82 23.95 -43.11
C TRP A 363 -7.15 24.09 -43.83
N THR A 364 -7.71 25.32 -43.80
CA THR A 364 -8.96 25.68 -44.51
C THR A 364 -8.77 27.00 -45.22
N SER A 365 -9.46 27.20 -46.31
CA SER A 365 -9.59 28.48 -46.99
C SER A 365 -10.93 29.12 -46.62
N GLN A 366 -10.93 30.40 -46.35
CA GLN A 366 -12.15 31.14 -46.08
C GLN A 366 -13.04 31.23 -47.33
N ASP A 367 -12.42 31.29 -48.53
CA ASP A 367 -13.13 31.20 -49.81
C ASP A 367 -12.38 30.27 -50.79
N GLU A 368 -12.86 29.04 -50.90
CA GLU A 368 -12.27 28.03 -51.78
C GLU A 368 -12.47 28.32 -53.27
N ARG A 369 -13.41 29.23 -53.63
CA ARG A 369 -13.56 29.68 -55.00
C ARG A 369 -12.37 30.51 -55.46
N ILE A 370 -11.74 31.26 -54.54
CA ILE A 370 -10.55 32.08 -54.79
C ILE A 370 -9.27 31.23 -54.68
N ALA A 371 -9.10 30.50 -53.60
CA ALA A 371 -7.95 29.61 -53.45
C ALA A 371 -8.30 28.39 -52.61
N THR A 372 -7.82 27.22 -53.01
CA THR A 372 -7.93 25.98 -52.24
C THR A 372 -6.63 25.71 -51.51
N VAL A 373 -6.73 25.11 -50.33
CA VAL A 373 -5.57 24.69 -49.54
C VAL A 373 -5.57 23.17 -49.36
N SER A 374 -4.38 22.56 -49.34
CA SER A 374 -4.19 21.14 -49.09
C SER A 374 -2.92 20.89 -48.24
N GLY A 375 -2.89 19.72 -47.56
CA GLY A 375 -1.81 19.33 -46.65
C GLY A 375 -2.29 19.36 -45.20
N ASN A 376 -1.60 18.59 -44.35
CA ASN A 376 -1.89 18.43 -42.91
C ASN A 376 -0.66 18.67 -42.04
N GLY A 377 0.36 19.29 -42.61
CA GLY A 377 1.61 19.61 -41.92
C GLY A 377 1.86 21.10 -41.86
N LEU A 378 3.09 21.46 -41.56
CA LEU A 378 3.53 22.86 -41.39
C LEU A 378 3.59 23.65 -42.71
N ASN A 379 3.58 23.01 -43.88
CA ASN A 379 3.74 23.64 -45.19
C ASN A 379 2.48 23.40 -46.04
N PRO A 380 1.42 24.17 -45.84
CA PRO A 380 0.24 24.05 -46.65
C PRO A 380 0.52 24.44 -48.12
N LYS A 381 -0.05 23.70 -49.04
CA LYS A 381 -0.03 24.01 -50.46
C LYS A 381 -1.33 24.75 -50.83
N VAL A 382 -1.19 26.00 -51.24
CA VAL A 382 -2.33 26.82 -51.63
C VAL A 382 -2.34 27.01 -53.15
N THR A 383 -3.45 26.69 -53.77
CA THR A 383 -3.64 26.79 -55.22
C THR A 383 -4.67 27.88 -55.55
N GLY A 384 -4.26 28.87 -56.35
CA GLY A 384 -5.14 29.92 -56.83
C GLY A 384 -6.17 29.38 -57.82
N ARG A 385 -7.45 29.68 -57.63
CA ARG A 385 -8.59 29.22 -58.44
C ARG A 385 -9.29 30.33 -59.21
N ALA A 386 -9.43 31.48 -58.57
CA ALA A 386 -9.98 32.68 -59.17
C ALA A 386 -9.20 33.90 -58.67
N TRP A 387 -9.25 34.95 -59.44
CA TRP A 387 -8.62 36.23 -59.03
C TRP A 387 -9.30 36.77 -57.77
N GLY A 388 -8.50 37.28 -56.86
CA GLY A 388 -8.95 37.87 -55.62
C GLY A 388 -8.10 37.55 -54.42
N THR A 389 -8.66 37.86 -53.25
CA THR A 389 -7.96 37.70 -51.99
C THR A 389 -8.78 36.82 -51.05
N THR A 390 -8.15 35.88 -50.42
CA THR A 390 -8.79 35.03 -49.41
C THR A 390 -7.81 34.81 -48.22
N THR A 391 -8.38 34.42 -47.08
CA THR A 391 -7.61 34.07 -45.90
C THR A 391 -7.48 32.55 -45.78
N ILE A 392 -6.27 32.07 -45.57
CA ILE A 392 -6.01 30.68 -45.19
C ILE A 392 -5.90 30.61 -43.68
N ILE A 393 -6.57 29.63 -43.10
CA ILE A 393 -6.67 29.40 -41.68
C ILE A 393 -6.00 28.07 -41.38
N GLY A 394 -5.03 28.08 -40.47
CA GLY A 394 -4.34 26.88 -39.95
C GLY A 394 -4.66 26.66 -38.48
N THR A 395 -5.06 25.44 -38.11
CA THR A 395 -5.35 25.06 -36.71
C THR A 395 -4.47 23.88 -36.30
N THR A 396 -3.85 23.95 -35.13
CA THR A 396 -3.03 22.85 -34.58
C THR A 396 -3.92 21.75 -33.99
N ASP A 397 -3.49 20.49 -34.09
CA ASP A 397 -4.26 19.36 -33.54
C ASP A 397 -4.24 19.30 -32.00
N ASP A 398 -3.19 19.77 -31.35
CA ASP A 398 -2.93 19.53 -29.91
C ASP A 398 -3.18 20.75 -29.01
N GLY A 399 -3.30 21.92 -29.54
CA GLY A 399 -3.41 23.11 -28.70
C GLY A 399 -4.52 24.07 -29.09
N SER A 400 -5.27 23.76 -30.12
CA SER A 400 -6.31 24.65 -30.65
C SER A 400 -5.79 26.07 -30.96
N TYR A 401 -4.51 26.18 -31.29
CA TYR A 401 -3.91 27.44 -31.76
C TYR A 401 -4.28 27.65 -33.23
N VAL A 402 -4.69 28.87 -33.54
CA VAL A 402 -5.10 29.27 -34.88
C VAL A 402 -4.14 30.31 -35.40
N VAL A 403 -3.77 30.17 -36.68
CA VAL A 403 -2.96 31.16 -37.41
C VAL A 403 -3.65 31.43 -38.76
N THR A 404 -3.51 32.64 -39.22
CA THR A 404 -4.08 33.06 -40.53
C THR A 404 -3.02 33.77 -41.36
N TYR A 405 -3.18 33.69 -42.69
CA TYR A 405 -2.41 34.51 -43.61
C TYR A 405 -3.25 34.76 -44.90
N THR A 406 -2.91 35.84 -45.57
CA THR A 406 -3.63 36.28 -46.75
C THR A 406 -3.03 35.70 -48.02
N ILE A 407 -3.86 35.23 -48.94
CA ILE A 407 -3.48 34.83 -50.28
C ILE A 407 -4.10 35.80 -51.29
N ASN A 408 -3.28 36.37 -52.14
CA ASN A 408 -3.70 37.15 -53.30
C ASN A 408 -3.51 36.29 -54.56
N VAL A 409 -4.57 35.93 -55.19
CA VAL A 409 -4.54 35.14 -56.43
C VAL A 409 -4.47 36.07 -57.62
N GLY A 410 -3.43 35.87 -58.42
CA GLY A 410 -3.09 36.71 -59.53
C GLY A 410 -2.40 38.01 -59.14
N SER A 411 -1.84 38.68 -60.11
CA SER A 411 -1.26 40.00 -59.97
C SER A 411 -2.30 41.01 -60.40
N ARG A 412 -2.47 42.10 -59.67
CA ARG A 412 -3.34 43.22 -60.09
C ARG A 412 -3.04 43.69 -61.50
N LYS A 413 -1.82 43.49 -61.98
CA LYS A 413 -1.41 43.78 -63.37
C LYS A 413 -2.16 42.96 -64.41
N ASP A 414 -2.61 41.76 -64.06
CA ASP A 414 -3.29 40.82 -64.99
C ASP A 414 -4.84 40.92 -64.87
N ALA A 415 -5.34 41.87 -64.12
CA ALA A 415 -6.78 42.03 -63.92
C ALA A 415 -7.56 42.35 -65.18
N LEU A 416 -6.92 43.10 -66.07
CA LEU A 416 -7.49 43.40 -67.37
C LEU A 416 -6.68 42.75 -68.46
N ARG A 417 -7.37 42.16 -69.45
CA ARG A 417 -6.74 41.55 -70.62
C ARG A 417 -7.39 42.14 -71.88
N ILE A 418 -6.55 42.54 -72.82
CA ILE A 418 -7.03 42.88 -74.15
C ILE A 418 -7.28 41.55 -74.91
N THR A 419 -8.50 41.27 -75.29
CA THR A 419 -8.85 40.01 -75.95
C THR A 419 -9.01 40.19 -77.43
N ASN A 420 -9.27 41.42 -77.89
CA ASN A 420 -9.27 41.75 -79.28
C ASN A 420 -8.96 43.24 -79.51
N LEU A 421 -8.25 43.52 -80.57
CA LEU A 421 -7.93 44.86 -81.04
C LEU A 421 -7.92 44.85 -82.57
N TRP A 422 -8.58 45.81 -83.17
CA TRP A 422 -8.55 45.99 -84.63
C TRP A 422 -8.74 47.47 -84.98
N ALA A 423 -8.36 47.83 -86.15
CA ALA A 423 -8.54 49.20 -86.64
C ALA A 423 -9.52 49.22 -87.86
N GLU A 424 -10.44 50.14 -87.83
CA GLU A 424 -11.44 50.31 -88.89
C GLU A 424 -11.84 51.76 -88.91
N ASN A 425 -11.97 52.36 -90.16
CA ASN A 425 -12.49 53.71 -90.38
C ASN A 425 -11.87 54.80 -89.51
N ASN A 426 -10.52 54.82 -89.42
CA ASN A 426 -9.73 55.73 -88.58
C ASN A 426 -10.00 55.64 -87.06
N ALA A 427 -10.41 54.48 -86.60
CA ALA A 427 -10.60 54.23 -85.20
C ALA A 427 -10.02 52.85 -84.80
N ALA A 428 -9.42 52.74 -83.65
CA ALA A 428 -9.13 51.47 -83.04
C ALA A 428 -10.31 50.99 -82.21
N LYS A 429 -10.68 49.74 -82.40
CA LYS A 429 -11.70 49.08 -81.60
C LYS A 429 -11.05 48.01 -80.71
N ILE A 430 -11.46 47.93 -79.47
CA ILE A 430 -10.86 47.05 -78.45
C ILE A 430 -11.96 46.28 -77.72
N VAL A 431 -11.65 45.05 -77.37
CA VAL A 431 -12.34 44.28 -76.36
C VAL A 431 -11.41 43.99 -75.21
N VAL A 432 -11.81 44.44 -74.03
CA VAL A 432 -11.09 44.21 -72.78
C VAL A 432 -11.91 43.28 -71.90
N TYR A 433 -11.29 42.26 -71.38
CA TYR A 433 -11.86 41.27 -70.47
C TYR A 433 -11.41 41.51 -69.05
N ASN A 434 -12.34 41.54 -68.12
CA ASN A 434 -12.03 41.58 -66.68
C ASN A 434 -11.73 40.15 -66.19
N ALA A 435 -10.47 39.83 -66.03
CA ALA A 435 -10.02 38.54 -65.49
C ALA A 435 -9.88 38.53 -63.96
N SER A 436 -10.25 39.62 -63.30
CA SER A 436 -10.22 39.72 -61.82
C SER A 436 -11.59 39.34 -61.24
N ASN A 437 -11.65 39.28 -59.91
CA ASN A 437 -12.91 39.16 -59.16
C ASN A 437 -13.37 40.52 -58.60
N LEU A 438 -12.84 41.63 -59.09
CA LEU A 438 -13.20 42.99 -58.71
C LEU A 438 -13.98 43.63 -59.85
N THR A 439 -14.96 44.46 -59.52
CA THR A 439 -15.62 45.29 -60.50
C THR A 439 -14.68 46.42 -60.89
N ILE A 440 -14.32 46.49 -62.21
CA ILE A 440 -13.47 47.55 -62.76
C ILE A 440 -14.35 48.62 -63.39
N THR A 441 -14.11 49.87 -62.99
CA THR A 441 -14.92 50.99 -63.39
C THR A 441 -14.30 51.90 -64.46
N LYS A 442 -12.95 51.75 -64.59
CA LYS A 442 -12.18 52.54 -65.57
C LYS A 442 -10.87 51.83 -65.83
N PHE A 443 -10.32 51.98 -67.05
CA PHE A 443 -8.95 51.63 -67.29
C PHE A 443 -8.22 52.78 -68.00
N TYR A 444 -6.90 52.77 -67.81
CA TYR A 444 -5.99 53.74 -68.40
C TYR A 444 -5.11 53.02 -69.41
N TYR A 445 -4.92 53.66 -70.57
CA TYR A 445 -4.19 53.03 -71.67
C TYR A 445 -3.29 54.03 -72.41
N THR A 446 -2.33 53.44 -73.17
CA THR A 446 -1.51 54.15 -74.14
C THR A 446 -1.66 53.42 -75.49
N ILE A 447 -1.93 54.17 -76.57
CA ILE A 447 -1.97 53.66 -77.93
C ILE A 447 -0.77 54.22 -78.67
N TYR A 448 -0.10 53.34 -79.40
CA TYR A 448 0.94 53.68 -80.35
C TYR A 448 0.48 53.29 -81.73
N LEU A 449 0.68 54.18 -82.72
CA LEU A 449 0.32 53.96 -84.12
C LEU A 449 1.59 53.85 -84.93
N TYR A 450 1.54 52.91 -85.87
CA TYR A 450 2.65 52.67 -86.78
C TYR A 450 2.08 52.58 -88.20
N ASN A 451 2.90 52.93 -89.22
CA ASN A 451 2.57 52.74 -90.64
C ASN A 451 2.67 51.22 -90.99
N ALA A 452 2.33 50.90 -92.28
CA ALA A 452 2.42 49.52 -92.75
C ALA A 452 3.83 48.90 -92.71
N PHE A 453 4.84 49.69 -92.61
CA PHE A 453 6.26 49.27 -92.50
C PHE A 453 6.73 49.13 -91.08
N GLY A 454 5.89 49.42 -90.12
CA GLY A 454 6.25 49.33 -88.67
C GLY A 454 6.96 50.59 -88.16
N GLU A 455 6.98 51.66 -88.91
CA GLU A 455 7.56 52.92 -88.45
C GLU A 455 6.54 53.71 -87.64
N PRO A 456 6.93 54.35 -86.51
CA PRO A 456 5.98 55.17 -85.77
C PRO A 456 5.40 56.26 -86.62
N LEU A 457 4.08 56.36 -86.61
CA LEU A 457 3.42 57.49 -87.22
C LEU A 457 3.79 58.75 -86.42
N VAL A 458 4.10 59.84 -87.16
CA VAL A 458 4.44 61.11 -86.58
C VAL A 458 3.32 62.12 -86.78
N CYS A 459 3.19 63.01 -85.81
CA CYS A 459 2.23 64.10 -85.94
C CYS A 459 2.75 65.12 -86.96
N ASN A 460 1.95 65.42 -87.95
CA ASN A 460 2.30 66.36 -89.05
C ASN A 460 2.56 67.79 -88.58
N THR A 461 2.19 68.14 -87.39
CA THR A 461 2.32 69.53 -86.85
C THR A 461 3.61 69.68 -85.98
N ASP A 462 4.13 68.64 -85.31
CA ASP A 462 5.23 68.78 -84.37
C ASP A 462 6.34 67.69 -84.52
N GLY A 463 6.21 66.78 -85.46
CA GLY A 463 7.19 65.72 -85.75
C GLY A 463 7.38 64.68 -84.64
N ARG A 464 6.54 64.65 -83.64
CA ARG A 464 6.68 63.66 -82.55
C ARG A 464 5.98 62.35 -82.94
N SER A 465 6.51 61.23 -82.40
CA SER A 465 5.86 59.91 -82.56
C SER A 465 4.45 59.91 -82.02
N PHE A 466 3.52 59.37 -82.83
CA PHE A 466 2.14 59.37 -82.47
C PHE A 466 1.83 58.32 -81.38
N SER A 467 1.69 58.82 -80.14
CA SER A 467 1.16 58.04 -79.01
C SER A 467 0.20 58.90 -78.24
N PHE A 468 -0.85 58.33 -77.78
CA PHE A 468 -1.73 59.04 -76.86
C PHE A 468 -2.22 58.18 -75.72
N LYS A 469 -2.34 58.82 -74.52
CA LYS A 469 -2.88 58.26 -73.31
C LYS A 469 -4.34 58.62 -73.16
N GLY A 470 -5.12 57.70 -72.72
CA GLY A 470 -6.55 57.94 -72.50
C GLY A 470 -7.10 57.15 -71.35
N THR A 471 -8.31 57.43 -71.02
CA THR A 471 -9.08 56.66 -70.04
C THR A 471 -10.37 56.16 -70.71
N TYR A 472 -10.80 55.00 -70.33
CA TYR A 472 -12.06 54.43 -70.71
C TYR A 472 -12.91 54.11 -69.48
N ASN A 473 -14.05 54.76 -69.39
CA ASN A 473 -14.99 54.59 -68.28
C ASN A 473 -16.02 53.50 -68.66
N PHE A 474 -16.18 52.56 -67.81
CA PHE A 474 -17.14 51.46 -67.90
C PHE A 474 -17.29 50.79 -66.53
N THR A 475 -18.35 49.99 -66.42
CA THR A 475 -18.44 49.08 -65.29
C THR A 475 -18.36 47.66 -65.84
N LEU A 476 -17.34 46.91 -65.44
CA LEU A 476 -17.09 45.56 -65.93
C LEU A 476 -16.99 44.64 -64.72
N ALA A 477 -17.98 43.83 -64.49
CA ALA A 477 -18.02 42.85 -63.42
C ALA A 477 -16.99 41.74 -63.70
N PRO A 478 -16.63 40.98 -62.69
CA PRO A 478 -15.74 39.82 -62.83
C PRO A 478 -16.17 38.87 -63.91
N GLY A 479 -15.28 38.54 -64.85
CA GLY A 479 -15.53 37.63 -65.95
C GLY A 479 -16.25 38.24 -67.14
N GLU A 480 -16.56 39.53 -67.13
CA GLU A 480 -17.16 40.22 -68.22
C GLU A 480 -16.15 40.83 -69.20
N ALA A 481 -16.56 41.04 -70.40
CA ALA A 481 -15.82 41.75 -71.46
C ALA A 481 -16.57 42.96 -71.97
N THR A 482 -15.83 44.00 -72.31
CA THR A 482 -16.44 45.15 -73.05
C THR A 482 -17.05 44.67 -74.34
N ARG A 483 -18.17 45.26 -74.71
CA ARG A 483 -18.73 44.97 -76.07
C ARG A 483 -17.77 45.40 -77.17
N HIS A 484 -17.30 46.58 -77.24
CA HIS A 484 -16.09 47.12 -77.92
C HIS A 484 -16.00 48.61 -77.63
N GLY A 485 -14.83 48.99 -77.16
CA GLY A 485 -14.46 50.41 -77.06
C GLY A 485 -13.99 50.90 -78.41
N GLN A 486 -14.33 52.11 -78.76
CA GLN A 486 -13.85 52.74 -79.98
C GLN A 486 -13.01 53.96 -79.66
N PHE A 487 -11.83 54.05 -80.23
CA PHE A 487 -10.91 55.15 -80.11
C PHE A 487 -10.70 55.76 -81.48
N SER A 488 -11.24 56.95 -81.73
CA SER A 488 -11.11 57.63 -83.00
C SER A 488 -9.78 58.32 -83.12
N PHE A 489 -9.15 58.14 -84.29
CA PHE A 489 -7.95 58.89 -84.62
C PHE A 489 -8.40 60.08 -85.46
N GLY A 490 -8.01 61.31 -85.19
CA GLY A 490 -8.31 62.49 -85.98
C GLY A 490 -7.80 62.30 -87.40
N ARG A 491 -8.67 62.62 -88.43
CA ARG A 491 -8.29 62.53 -89.87
C ARG A 491 -7.02 63.27 -90.26
N GLU A 492 -6.63 64.25 -89.50
CA GLU A 492 -5.48 65.12 -89.75
C GLU A 492 -4.14 64.48 -89.48
N TYR A 493 -4.12 63.34 -88.78
CA TYR A 493 -2.89 62.69 -88.26
C TYR A 493 -2.52 61.43 -89.08
N ILE A 494 -3.25 60.99 -90.10
CA ILE A 494 -3.08 59.67 -90.68
C ILE A 494 -2.70 59.72 -92.15
N LYS A 495 -2.14 60.79 -92.67
CA LYS A 495 -1.65 60.86 -94.06
C LYS A 495 -0.13 60.82 -94.12
N PRO A 496 0.50 60.15 -95.15
CA PRO A 496 -0.16 59.57 -96.37
C PRO A 496 -0.29 58.04 -96.38
N TYR A 497 0.14 57.32 -95.32
CA TYR A 497 0.31 55.84 -95.38
C TYR A 497 -0.70 55.04 -94.57
N GLY A 498 -1.71 55.64 -94.02
CA GLY A 498 -2.70 54.91 -93.17
C GLY A 498 -2.07 54.21 -91.94
N VAL A 499 -2.93 53.74 -91.02
CA VAL A 499 -2.51 52.94 -89.82
C VAL A 499 -2.27 51.50 -90.26
N GLY A 500 -0.98 51.07 -90.21
CA GLY A 500 -0.63 49.70 -90.55
C GLY A 500 -0.53 48.81 -89.30
N GLN A 501 -0.28 49.42 -88.17
CA GLN A 501 -0.24 48.68 -86.89
C GLN A 501 -0.70 49.57 -85.75
N VAL A 502 -1.42 48.98 -84.81
CA VAL A 502 -1.83 49.58 -83.56
C VAL A 502 -1.26 48.73 -82.42
N VAL A 503 -0.57 49.39 -81.54
CA VAL A 503 -0.12 48.76 -80.30
C VAL A 503 -0.83 49.44 -79.11
N MET A 504 -1.49 48.70 -78.30
CA MET A 504 -2.16 49.21 -77.13
C MET A 504 -1.65 48.58 -75.85
N ARG A 505 -1.37 49.40 -74.83
CA ARG A 505 -1.01 49.00 -73.50
C ARG A 505 -2.02 49.48 -72.49
N ILE A 506 -2.39 48.65 -71.53
CA ILE A 506 -3.19 49.06 -70.36
C ILE A 506 -2.20 49.50 -69.26
N ASN A 507 -2.30 50.75 -68.85
CA ASN A 507 -1.37 51.36 -67.88
C ASN A 507 -1.86 51.22 -66.44
N GLY A 508 -3.17 51.10 -66.24
CA GLY A 508 -3.80 51.00 -64.92
C GLY A 508 -5.29 50.88 -64.99
N TYR A 509 -5.95 50.76 -63.92
CA TYR A 509 -7.42 50.69 -63.81
C TYR A 509 -7.91 51.19 -62.45
N ASP A 510 -9.18 51.61 -62.39
CA ASP A 510 -9.92 51.92 -61.17
C ASP A 510 -10.90 50.80 -60.87
N ILE A 511 -11.06 50.47 -59.61
CA ILE A 511 -12.06 49.53 -59.14
C ILE A 511 -13.25 50.26 -58.52
N GLU A 512 -14.37 49.55 -58.35
CA GLU A 512 -15.50 50.03 -57.59
C GLU A 512 -15.07 50.35 -56.16
N GLY A 513 -15.42 51.57 -55.68
CA GLY A 513 -14.96 52.13 -54.40
C GLY A 513 -13.83 53.17 -54.55
N GLY A 514 -13.32 53.42 -55.79
CA GLY A 514 -12.44 54.52 -56.13
C GLY A 514 -10.94 54.27 -55.93
N GLU A 515 -10.52 53.03 -55.64
CA GLU A 515 -9.09 52.66 -55.59
C GLU A 515 -8.52 52.59 -57.01
N HIS A 516 -7.40 53.25 -57.23
CA HIS A 516 -6.62 53.26 -58.48
C HIS A 516 -5.44 52.31 -58.39
N TYR A 517 -5.18 51.58 -59.48
CA TYR A 517 -4.01 50.70 -59.60
C TYR A 517 -3.21 51.03 -60.89
N ASP A 518 -2.00 51.57 -60.71
CA ASP A 518 -1.02 51.72 -61.78
C ASP A 518 -0.32 50.38 -62.09
N ILE A 519 -0.32 49.96 -63.36
CA ILE A 519 0.43 48.79 -63.80
C ILE A 519 1.85 49.24 -64.17
N PRO A 520 2.87 48.70 -63.49
CA PRO A 520 4.26 49.05 -63.84
C PRO A 520 4.57 48.83 -65.33
N ALA A 521 5.36 49.70 -65.91
CA ALA A 521 5.61 49.73 -67.35
C ALA A 521 6.04 48.37 -67.95
N ASN A 522 6.86 47.59 -67.20
CA ASN A 522 7.29 46.26 -67.64
C ASN A 522 6.23 45.18 -67.55
N ASP A 523 5.11 45.45 -66.87
CA ASP A 523 4.03 44.50 -66.59
C ASP A 523 2.73 44.87 -67.32
N GLN A 524 2.72 45.97 -68.10
CA GLN A 524 1.55 46.45 -68.81
C GLN A 524 1.11 45.45 -69.87
N PRO A 525 -0.15 44.97 -69.85
CA PRO A 525 -0.66 44.13 -70.91
C PRO A 525 -0.62 44.88 -72.25
N GLU A 526 0.02 44.30 -73.21
CA GLU A 526 0.16 44.84 -74.58
C GLU A 526 -0.55 43.96 -75.58
N PHE A 527 -1.20 44.55 -76.49
CA PHE A 527 -1.81 43.87 -77.62
C PHE A 527 -1.50 44.62 -78.92
N THR A 528 -1.09 43.90 -79.97
CA THR A 528 -0.71 44.44 -81.23
C THR A 528 -1.69 43.95 -82.32
N TRP A 529 -2.24 44.87 -83.03
CA TRP A 529 -2.97 44.61 -84.31
C TRP A 529 -2.15 45.08 -85.46
N LYS A 530 -2.13 44.27 -86.56
CA LYS A 530 -1.52 44.65 -87.83
C LYS A 530 -2.52 44.57 -88.90
N ALA A 531 -2.50 45.56 -89.78
CA ALA A 531 -3.34 45.53 -90.98
C ALA A 531 -2.93 44.36 -91.86
N THR A 532 -3.92 43.62 -92.37
CA THR A 532 -3.66 42.63 -93.40
C THR A 532 -3.37 43.41 -94.67
N ILE A 533 -2.17 43.30 -95.18
CA ILE A 533 -1.83 43.83 -96.50
C ILE A 533 -2.39 42.83 -97.47
N ASP A 534 -3.48 43.28 -98.17
CA ASP A 534 -3.98 42.54 -99.32
C ASP A 534 -2.99 42.84 -100.43
N ASP A 535 -2.12 41.90 -100.76
CA ASP A 535 -1.10 42.05 -101.77
C ASP A 535 -1.64 41.80 -103.21
N GLY A 536 -2.94 41.80 -103.33
CA GLY A 536 -3.58 41.88 -104.63
C GLY A 536 -3.23 40.77 -105.62
N GLN A 537 -2.82 39.58 -105.08
CA GLN A 537 -2.65 38.42 -105.95
C GLN A 537 -3.71 37.35 -105.60
N GLY A 538 -4.79 37.37 -106.24
CA GLY A 538 -5.76 36.30 -106.23
C GLY A 538 -7.00 36.67 -107.02
#